data_5e66d66d3826a01bedafef9ed90055ac
#
_entry.id   5e66d66d3826a01bedafef9ed90055ac
#
_cell.length_a   1.000
_cell.length_b   1.000
_cell.length_c   1.000
_cell.angle_alpha   90.00
_cell.angle_beta   90.00
_cell.angle_gamma   90.00
#
_symmetry.space_group_name_H-M   'P 1'
#
loop_
_entity.id
_entity.type
_entity.pdbx_description
1 polymer ?
#
loop_
_entity_poly.entity_id
_entity_poly.type
_entity_poly.pdbx_seq_one_letter_code
_entity_poly.pdbx_strand_id
1 'polypeptide(L)'
;MGNDHINQHYAKLLGLGDEWKVTKVDLNVLGRKLDIFLEYAAEAAICPVCGKLGDVYDQQPERVWRHLDTMQFETLIHAKTPRVKCADHKVKVIELPWASKSSHFTLLFEAFAIDVLKAARSIKDARQLLRLSWWQTQEIMKTAVERGLARREGEEITFVGLDEKSFLKGMKSDAFACIMTDIDNRRVLDVARGRTGKGAETLINKALDPFQQYMVCGVAMDMSAPFEKAVHKLLPCADVVFDKYHIEAHLGEGVDNTRKNENRVLVAKNDKRLVDSKYLWLKGFEHMSDEAIAHRNDLLKCALDTGKAWSLKELFGWFWKSRDKYWAKASFTFWYEQVMKSGLKHMIKVANTLKDHLYGLLAWFDTRINNALTEGFNTTIQALKATAKGYRNFENLRTVILFYCGKLDMRPDFVRVGSTIE
;
A
#
# COMPACT_ATOMS: atom_id res chain seq x y z
N MET A 1 39.43 30.84 24.58
CA MET A 1 38.09 31.21 25.11
C MET A 1 36.95 31.18 24.06
N GLY A 2 37.19 31.49 22.76
CA GLY A 2 36.10 31.53 21.77
C GLY A 2 35.50 30.18 21.37
N ASN A 3 36.26 29.09 21.37
CA ASN A 3 35.78 27.78 20.92
C ASN A 3 34.89 27.06 21.94
N ASP A 4 35.02 27.36 23.19
CA ASP A 4 34.31 26.70 24.30
C ASP A 4 32.81 27.04 24.29
N HIS A 5 32.46 28.29 23.98
CA HIS A 5 31.04 28.68 23.82
C HIS A 5 30.34 28.06 22.63
N ILE A 6 31.05 27.87 21.50
CA ILE A 6 30.50 27.21 20.31
C ILE A 6 30.28 25.74 20.61
N ASN A 7 31.21 25.06 21.24
CA ASN A 7 31.10 23.66 21.62
C ASN A 7 29.91 23.43 22.58
N GLN A 8 29.76 24.27 23.60
CA GLN A 8 28.62 24.22 24.53
C GLN A 8 27.31 24.51 23.85
N HIS A 9 27.27 25.44 22.89
CA HIS A 9 26.08 25.73 22.10
C HIS A 9 25.60 24.48 21.31
N TYR A 10 26.52 23.82 20.59
CA TYR A 10 26.17 22.61 19.83
C TYR A 10 25.84 21.42 20.73
N ALA A 11 26.49 21.28 21.89
CA ALA A 11 26.12 20.24 22.86
C ALA A 11 24.67 20.37 23.31
N LYS A 12 24.22 21.61 23.60
CA LYS A 12 22.81 21.90 23.94
C LYS A 12 21.86 21.65 22.78
N LEU A 13 22.21 22.10 21.56
CA LEU A 13 21.37 21.87 20.38
C LEU A 13 21.19 20.39 20.03
N LEU A 14 22.22 19.57 20.24
CA LEU A 14 22.21 18.13 20.02
C LEU A 14 21.55 17.36 21.17
N GLY A 15 21.21 18.05 22.30
CA GLY A 15 20.61 17.41 23.47
C GLY A 15 21.51 16.36 24.12
N LEU A 16 22.83 16.59 24.11
CA LEU A 16 23.80 15.66 24.67
C LEU A 16 23.74 15.65 26.19
N GLY A 17 23.77 14.44 26.79
CA GLY A 17 24.00 14.29 28.22
C GLY A 17 25.45 14.58 28.61
N ASP A 18 25.72 14.61 29.93
CA ASP A 18 27.02 14.94 30.49
C ASP A 18 28.14 13.96 30.07
N GLU A 19 27.75 12.74 29.64
CA GLU A 19 28.66 11.71 29.16
C GLU A 19 29.24 12.00 27.76
N TRP A 20 28.65 12.91 26.99
CA TRP A 20 29.11 13.29 25.67
C TRP A 20 29.58 14.75 25.63
N LYS A 21 30.73 14.99 25.05
CA LYS A 21 31.30 16.35 24.90
C LYS A 21 31.57 16.68 23.45
N VAL A 22 31.22 17.91 23.04
CA VAL A 22 31.68 18.46 21.76
C VAL A 22 33.12 18.94 21.96
N THR A 23 34.06 18.32 21.28
CA THR A 23 35.48 18.64 21.38
C THR A 23 35.92 19.67 20.34
N LYS A 24 35.34 19.63 19.15
CA LYS A 24 35.65 20.52 18.03
C LYS A 24 34.43 20.78 17.16
N VAL A 25 34.29 22.01 16.70
CA VAL A 25 33.36 22.40 15.62
C VAL A 25 34.20 23.01 14.50
N ASP A 26 34.16 22.44 13.30
CA ASP A 26 34.97 22.86 12.16
C ASP A 26 34.05 23.32 11.03
N LEU A 27 34.15 24.61 10.67
CA LEU A 27 33.34 25.23 9.64
C LEU A 27 34.16 25.45 8.37
N ASN A 28 33.84 24.69 7.33
CA ASN A 28 34.36 24.89 5.97
C ASN A 28 33.38 25.70 5.16
N VAL A 29 33.54 27.01 5.10
CA VAL A 29 32.65 27.93 4.38
C VAL A 29 32.66 27.68 2.87
N LEU A 30 33.83 27.43 2.28
CA LEU A 30 33.98 27.18 0.85
C LEU A 30 33.35 25.85 0.45
N GLY A 31 33.57 24.80 1.25
CA GLY A 31 32.99 23.48 1.08
C GLY A 31 31.52 23.34 1.49
N ARG A 32 30.97 24.42 2.12
CA ARG A 32 29.61 24.42 2.72
C ARG A 32 29.38 23.25 3.65
N LYS A 33 30.34 22.96 4.53
CA LYS A 33 30.29 21.86 5.50
C LYS A 33 30.56 22.36 6.91
N LEU A 34 29.88 21.71 7.86
CA LEU A 34 30.07 21.86 9.28
C LEU A 34 30.32 20.48 9.89
N ASP A 35 31.51 20.26 10.43
CA ASP A 35 31.87 19.00 11.08
C ASP A 35 31.90 19.21 12.60
N ILE A 36 31.13 18.41 13.35
CA ILE A 36 31.01 18.43 14.79
C ILE A 36 31.62 17.16 15.37
N PHE A 37 32.66 17.26 16.16
CA PHE A 37 33.36 16.11 16.73
C PHE A 37 32.94 15.92 18.20
N LEU A 38 32.47 14.68 18.49
CA LEU A 38 31.99 14.28 19.80
C LEU A 38 32.92 13.25 20.42
N GLU A 39 33.10 13.34 21.73
CA GLU A 39 33.86 12.39 22.55
C GLU A 39 33.00 11.92 23.71
N TYR A 40 33.05 10.62 23.99
CA TYR A 40 32.44 10.02 25.18
C TYR A 40 33.42 10.19 26.36
N ALA A 41 33.02 10.92 27.37
CA ALA A 41 33.86 11.34 28.46
C ALA A 41 33.67 10.56 29.78
N ALA A 42 32.65 9.66 29.82
CA ALA A 42 32.38 8.85 31.02
C ALA A 42 33.21 7.55 31.01
N GLU A 43 33.59 7.08 32.19
CA GLU A 43 34.31 5.80 32.39
C GLU A 43 33.37 4.58 32.35
N ALA A 44 32.08 4.80 32.61
CA ALA A 44 31.05 3.77 32.63
C ALA A 44 29.96 4.08 31.62
N ALA A 45 29.27 3.03 31.16
CA ALA A 45 28.18 3.13 30.19
C ALA A 45 27.06 2.13 30.46
N ILE A 46 25.86 2.42 29.98
CA ILE A 46 24.67 1.57 30.14
C ILE A 46 24.69 0.44 29.12
N CYS A 47 24.49 -0.79 29.57
CA CYS A 47 24.33 -1.95 28.69
C CYS A 47 22.98 -1.84 27.94
N PRO A 48 22.95 -1.86 26.59
CA PRO A 48 21.72 -1.69 25.81
C PRO A 48 20.75 -2.88 25.92
N VAL A 49 21.14 -3.99 26.57
CA VAL A 49 20.31 -5.19 26.69
C VAL A 49 19.60 -5.27 28.05
N CYS A 50 20.30 -4.98 29.14
CA CYS A 50 19.74 -5.11 30.49
C CYS A 50 19.64 -3.79 31.26
N GLY A 51 20.09 -2.66 30.72
CA GLY A 51 20.06 -1.36 31.39
C GLY A 51 21.05 -1.21 32.56
N LYS A 52 21.87 -2.22 32.86
CA LYS A 52 22.86 -2.14 33.95
C LYS A 52 24.08 -1.33 33.52
N LEU A 53 24.64 -0.57 34.47
CA LEU A 53 25.89 0.14 34.28
C LEU A 53 27.08 -0.84 34.24
N GLY A 54 28.03 -0.61 33.36
CA GLY A 54 29.28 -1.37 33.25
C GLY A 54 30.43 -0.46 32.78
N ASP A 55 31.66 -0.94 32.93
CA ASP A 55 32.83 -0.19 32.51
C ASP A 55 32.92 -0.06 30.99
N VAL A 56 33.42 1.08 30.50
CA VAL A 56 33.74 1.21 29.07
C VAL A 56 34.95 0.32 28.76
N TYR A 57 34.74 -0.61 27.85
CA TYR A 57 35.75 -1.61 27.45
C TYR A 57 36.76 -1.02 26.47
N ASP A 58 36.24 -0.42 25.39
CA ASP A 58 37.01 0.29 24.35
C ASP A 58 36.06 1.15 23.49
N GLN A 59 36.59 1.71 22.43
CA GLN A 59 35.83 2.51 21.45
C GLN A 59 36.02 1.92 20.04
N GLN A 60 34.93 1.91 19.27
CA GLN A 60 34.96 1.54 17.85
C GLN A 60 35.67 2.66 17.05
N PRO A 61 36.09 2.35 15.79
CA PRO A 61 36.56 3.38 14.87
C PRO A 61 35.54 4.50 14.71
N GLU A 62 36.04 5.70 14.42
CA GLU A 62 35.18 6.85 14.16
C GLU A 62 34.15 6.59 13.10
N ARG A 63 32.92 7.00 13.38
CA ARG A 63 31.79 6.98 12.46
C ARG A 63 31.29 8.40 12.22
N VAL A 64 30.65 8.58 11.06
CA VAL A 64 30.10 9.88 10.65
C VAL A 64 28.61 9.72 10.41
N TRP A 65 27.82 10.68 10.92
CA TRP A 65 26.37 10.75 10.74
C TRP A 65 25.99 12.08 10.10
N ARG A 66 25.15 12.02 9.08
CA ARG A 66 24.52 13.20 8.50
C ARG A 66 23.48 13.75 9.47
N HIS A 67 23.59 15.06 9.78
CA HIS A 67 22.65 15.79 10.64
C HIS A 67 21.88 16.84 9.85
N LEU A 68 20.91 17.51 10.48
CA LEU A 68 20.20 18.66 9.91
C LEU A 68 21.19 19.75 9.52
N ASP A 69 20.96 20.39 8.37
CA ASP A 69 21.82 21.49 7.90
C ASP A 69 21.76 22.67 8.87
N THR A 70 22.90 23.15 9.27
CA THR A 70 23.03 24.39 10.02
C THR A 70 23.21 25.56 9.05
N MET A 71 22.21 26.45 8.93
CA MET A 71 22.27 27.61 8.02
C MET A 71 22.69 27.24 6.60
N GLN A 72 22.15 26.15 6.04
CA GLN A 72 22.45 25.60 4.70
C GLN A 72 23.84 24.92 4.57
N PHE A 73 24.64 24.83 5.64
CA PHE A 73 25.85 24.03 5.67
C PHE A 73 25.51 22.57 5.96
N GLU A 74 26.03 21.67 5.13
CA GLU A 74 25.90 20.22 5.37
C GLU A 74 26.58 19.88 6.70
N THR A 75 25.79 19.45 7.69
CA THR A 75 26.29 19.18 9.02
C THR A 75 26.52 17.68 9.22
N LEU A 76 27.75 17.35 9.67
CA LEU A 76 28.19 15.99 9.96
C LEU A 76 28.61 15.88 11.44
N ILE A 77 28.18 14.77 12.06
CA ILE A 77 28.59 14.42 13.42
C ILE A 77 29.62 13.30 13.34
N HIS A 78 30.77 13.51 13.96
CA HIS A 78 31.88 12.56 14.07
C HIS A 78 31.99 12.06 15.50
N ALA A 79 31.97 10.74 15.71
CA ALA A 79 32.19 10.17 17.04
C ALA A 79 32.75 8.76 16.99
N LYS A 80 33.52 8.38 18.00
CA LYS A 80 33.88 7.00 18.28
C LYS A 80 32.84 6.41 19.23
N THR A 81 32.22 5.29 18.84
CA THR A 81 31.16 4.67 19.63
C THR A 81 31.75 3.77 20.72
N PRO A 82 31.50 4.01 22.01
CA PRO A 82 32.02 3.17 23.10
C PRO A 82 31.36 1.78 23.08
N ARG A 83 32.11 0.80 23.60
CA ARG A 83 31.60 -0.52 23.96
C ARG A 83 31.63 -0.70 25.46
N VAL A 84 30.56 -1.21 26.04
CA VAL A 84 30.41 -1.49 27.48
C VAL A 84 30.67 -2.97 27.76
N LYS A 85 31.40 -3.28 28.80
CA LYS A 85 31.60 -4.64 29.34
C LYS A 85 30.50 -4.91 30.36
N CYS A 86 29.55 -5.77 29.95
CA CYS A 86 28.45 -6.22 30.82
C CYS A 86 28.73 -7.60 31.38
N ALA A 87 28.47 -7.82 32.67
CA ALA A 87 28.64 -9.13 33.31
C ALA A 87 27.78 -10.22 32.67
N ASP A 88 26.53 -9.89 32.30
CA ASP A 88 25.55 -10.85 31.76
C ASP A 88 25.62 -10.96 30.22
N HIS A 89 26.00 -9.88 29.51
CA HIS A 89 25.86 -9.78 28.04
C HIS A 89 27.20 -9.59 27.30
N LYS A 90 28.32 -9.78 27.99
CA LYS A 90 29.67 -9.56 27.42
C LYS A 90 29.88 -8.13 26.92
N VAL A 91 30.66 -7.94 25.88
CA VAL A 91 30.93 -6.60 25.29
C VAL A 91 29.82 -6.23 24.31
N LYS A 92 29.19 -5.07 24.52
CA LYS A 92 28.12 -4.50 23.68
C LYS A 92 28.43 -3.08 23.29
N VAL A 93 28.04 -2.69 22.08
CA VAL A 93 28.06 -1.29 21.64
C VAL A 93 26.91 -0.57 22.32
N ILE A 94 27.14 0.61 22.90
CA ILE A 94 26.11 1.41 23.54
C ILE A 94 25.10 1.98 22.53
N GLU A 95 23.93 2.38 23.01
CA GLU A 95 22.98 3.16 22.22
C GLU A 95 23.45 4.62 22.14
N LEU A 96 23.26 5.22 20.95
CA LEU A 96 23.62 6.62 20.72
C LEU A 96 22.37 7.49 20.86
N PRO A 97 22.42 8.64 21.55
CA PRO A 97 21.26 9.49 21.72
C PRO A 97 20.78 10.16 20.43
N TRP A 98 21.64 10.24 19.41
CA TRP A 98 21.33 10.93 18.15
C TRP A 98 21.09 10.02 16.97
N ALA A 99 21.36 8.70 17.03
CA ALA A 99 21.26 7.82 15.88
C ALA A 99 20.91 6.38 16.25
N SER A 100 20.14 5.70 15.39
CA SER A 100 19.92 4.27 15.47
C SER A 100 21.22 3.49 15.17
N LYS A 101 21.33 2.28 15.71
CA LYS A 101 22.57 1.46 15.73
C LYS A 101 23.30 1.33 14.39
N SER A 102 22.61 1.14 13.29
CA SER A 102 23.19 0.95 11.95
C SER A 102 23.01 2.16 11.03
N SER A 103 22.35 3.22 11.49
CA SER A 103 22.05 4.40 10.67
C SER A 103 23.30 5.25 10.41
N HIS A 104 23.38 5.85 9.23
CA HIS A 104 24.31 6.92 8.86
C HIS A 104 23.69 8.32 9.01
N PHE A 105 22.49 8.39 9.57
CA PHE A 105 21.71 9.60 9.76
C PHE A 105 21.37 9.78 11.22
N THR A 106 21.30 11.03 11.66
CA THR A 106 20.73 11.32 12.97
C THR A 106 19.21 11.15 12.94
N LEU A 107 18.60 10.86 14.09
CA LEU A 107 17.15 10.72 14.23
C LEU A 107 16.39 11.97 13.75
N LEU A 108 16.95 13.16 14.05
CA LEU A 108 16.40 14.45 13.60
C LEU A 108 16.44 14.58 12.07
N PHE A 109 17.57 14.23 11.44
CA PHE A 109 17.69 14.26 9.99
C PHE A 109 16.75 13.24 9.32
N GLU A 110 16.65 12.04 9.87
CA GLU A 110 15.75 11.00 9.36
C GLU A 110 14.29 11.46 9.45
N ALA A 111 13.85 12.04 10.56
CA ALA A 111 12.50 12.59 10.71
C ALA A 111 12.20 13.67 9.66
N PHE A 112 13.12 14.62 9.49
CA PHE A 112 13.01 15.67 8.48
C PHE A 112 12.98 15.11 7.06
N ALA A 113 13.84 14.13 6.76
CA ALA A 113 13.87 13.48 5.44
C ALA A 113 12.56 12.78 5.14
N ILE A 114 11.92 12.11 6.11
CA ILE A 114 10.60 11.50 5.98
C ILE A 114 9.55 12.57 5.65
N ASP A 115 9.55 13.70 6.33
CA ASP A 115 8.60 14.80 6.10
C ASP A 115 8.78 15.41 4.69
N VAL A 116 10.04 15.65 4.27
CA VAL A 116 10.35 16.16 2.92
C VAL A 116 9.93 15.14 1.84
N LEU A 117 10.20 13.85 2.04
CA LEU A 117 9.78 12.79 1.12
C LEU A 117 8.26 12.71 0.96
N LYS A 118 7.51 12.90 2.05
CA LYS A 118 6.03 12.93 2.02
C LYS A 118 5.48 14.18 1.33
N ALA A 119 6.13 15.32 1.48
CA ALA A 119 5.68 16.60 0.94
C ALA A 119 6.08 16.84 -0.52
N ALA A 120 7.17 16.23 -1.00
CA ALA A 120 7.69 16.45 -2.33
C ALA A 120 6.84 15.77 -3.42
N ARG A 121 6.85 16.34 -4.63
CA ARG A 121 6.13 15.78 -5.80
C ARG A 121 6.70 14.46 -6.28
N SER A 122 7.99 14.22 -6.03
CA SER A 122 8.67 12.97 -6.38
C SER A 122 9.83 12.68 -5.45
N ILE A 123 10.20 11.40 -5.36
CA ILE A 123 11.42 10.98 -4.63
C ILE A 123 12.67 11.66 -5.20
N LYS A 124 12.70 11.93 -6.52
CA LYS A 124 13.80 12.64 -7.16
C LYS A 124 13.95 14.06 -6.61
N ASP A 125 12.86 14.80 -6.49
CA ASP A 125 12.88 16.19 -6.02
C ASP A 125 13.24 16.23 -4.52
N ALA A 126 12.64 15.35 -3.70
CA ALA A 126 12.98 15.21 -2.28
C ALA A 126 14.48 14.93 -2.07
N ARG A 127 15.02 13.99 -2.81
CA ARG A 127 16.43 13.62 -2.75
C ARG A 127 17.38 14.77 -3.11
N GLN A 128 17.00 15.60 -4.10
CA GLN A 128 17.77 16.78 -4.47
C GLN A 128 17.78 17.84 -3.35
N LEU A 129 16.61 18.09 -2.74
CA LEU A 129 16.48 19.02 -1.60
C LEU A 129 17.31 18.55 -0.41
N LEU A 130 17.27 17.24 -0.11
CA LEU A 130 18.00 16.62 0.99
C LEU A 130 19.49 16.40 0.71
N ARG A 131 19.95 16.60 -0.52
CA ARG A 131 21.31 16.29 -1.00
C ARG A 131 21.72 14.84 -0.74
N LEU A 132 20.78 13.89 -0.97
CA LEU A 132 20.99 12.47 -0.78
C LEU A 132 21.19 11.73 -2.09
N SER A 133 21.95 10.64 -2.04
CA SER A 133 21.99 9.65 -3.11
C SER A 133 20.69 8.84 -3.15
N TRP A 134 20.44 8.15 -4.27
CA TRP A 134 19.30 7.24 -4.38
C TRP A 134 19.32 6.14 -3.32
N TRP A 135 20.49 5.57 -3.06
CA TRP A 135 20.66 4.50 -2.08
C TRP A 135 20.33 4.98 -0.66
N GLN A 136 20.85 6.13 -0.24
CA GLN A 136 20.57 6.74 1.07
C GLN A 136 19.08 7.04 1.25
N THR A 137 18.42 7.52 0.20
CA THR A 137 16.97 7.79 0.23
C THR A 137 16.17 6.50 0.41
N GLN A 138 16.53 5.43 -0.31
CA GLN A 138 15.89 4.13 -0.17
C GLN A 138 16.13 3.51 1.21
N GLU A 139 17.30 3.68 1.79
CA GLU A 139 17.62 3.22 3.14
C GLU A 139 16.73 3.91 4.19
N ILE A 140 16.61 5.23 4.13
CA ILE A 140 15.71 5.99 5.02
C ILE A 140 14.27 5.49 4.87
N MET A 141 13.76 5.37 3.65
CA MET A 141 12.40 4.91 3.41
C MET A 141 12.18 3.48 3.93
N LYS A 142 13.13 2.58 3.71
CA LYS A 142 13.06 1.20 4.15
C LYS A 142 13.01 1.10 5.68
N THR A 143 13.96 1.74 6.36
CA THR A 143 14.03 1.77 7.84
C THR A 143 12.77 2.38 8.44
N ALA A 144 12.26 3.47 7.85
CA ALA A 144 11.03 4.12 8.27
C ALA A 144 9.81 3.20 8.12
N VAL A 145 9.69 2.49 6.99
CA VAL A 145 8.61 1.53 6.74
C VAL A 145 8.71 0.34 7.70
N GLU A 146 9.90 -0.24 7.91
CA GLU A 146 10.12 -1.35 8.84
C GLU A 146 9.70 -0.96 10.27
N ARG A 147 10.07 0.24 10.72
CA ARG A 147 9.65 0.80 12.02
C ARG A 147 8.14 0.93 12.12
N GLY A 148 7.50 1.49 11.10
CA GLY A 148 6.06 1.68 11.07
C GLY A 148 5.29 0.37 11.01
N LEU A 149 5.80 -0.65 10.33
CA LEU A 149 5.22 -1.99 10.32
C LEU A 149 5.31 -2.65 11.70
N ALA A 150 6.46 -2.57 12.38
CA ALA A 150 6.63 -3.11 13.73
C ALA A 150 5.67 -2.47 14.73
N ARG A 151 5.39 -1.17 14.62
CA ARG A 151 4.42 -0.45 15.47
C ARG A 151 2.97 -0.79 15.18
N ARG A 152 2.68 -1.39 14.01
CA ARG A 152 1.33 -1.81 13.61
C ARG A 152 0.97 -3.21 14.10
N GLU A 153 1.88 -3.96 14.68
CA GLU A 153 1.60 -5.28 15.26
C GLU A 153 0.51 -5.18 16.33
N GLY A 154 -0.48 -6.12 16.27
CA GLY A 154 -1.60 -6.18 17.22
C GLY A 154 -2.72 -5.17 17.01
N GLU A 155 -2.69 -4.30 15.99
CA GLU A 155 -3.85 -3.45 15.66
C GLU A 155 -5.03 -4.31 15.17
N GLU A 156 -6.26 -3.92 15.53
CA GLU A 156 -7.47 -4.59 15.02
C GLU A 156 -7.69 -4.27 13.55
N ILE A 157 -7.91 -5.31 12.75
CA ILE A 157 -8.23 -5.22 11.32
C ILE A 157 -9.47 -6.06 11.05
N THR A 158 -10.58 -5.41 10.72
CA THR A 158 -11.90 -6.05 10.58
C THR A 158 -12.21 -6.40 9.12
N PHE A 159 -12.01 -5.45 8.21
CA PHE A 159 -12.33 -5.61 6.80
C PHE A 159 -11.12 -5.33 5.92
N VAL A 160 -10.85 -6.23 4.99
CA VAL A 160 -9.72 -6.10 4.06
C VAL A 160 -10.17 -6.17 2.61
N GLY A 161 -9.43 -5.48 1.74
CA GLY A 161 -9.53 -5.59 0.29
C GLY A 161 -8.36 -6.36 -0.27
N LEU A 162 -8.59 -7.25 -1.23
CA LEU A 162 -7.58 -7.97 -1.99
C LEU A 162 -7.76 -7.70 -3.49
N ASP A 163 -6.66 -7.31 -4.15
CA ASP A 163 -6.65 -7.08 -5.60
C ASP A 163 -5.30 -7.42 -6.21
N GLU A 164 -5.25 -7.54 -7.54
CA GLU A 164 -4.01 -7.73 -8.27
C GLU A 164 -3.75 -6.60 -9.27
N LYS A 165 -2.47 -6.24 -9.43
CA LYS A 165 -2.06 -5.24 -10.40
C LYS A 165 -0.81 -5.65 -11.16
N SER A 166 -0.80 -5.37 -12.47
CA SER A 166 0.38 -5.59 -13.30
C SER A 166 1.53 -4.69 -12.87
N PHE A 167 2.65 -5.31 -12.50
CA PHE A 167 3.87 -4.63 -12.10
C PHE A 167 4.86 -4.45 -13.27
N LEU A 168 5.06 -5.50 -14.06
CA LEU A 168 5.89 -5.49 -15.26
C LEU A 168 5.05 -5.66 -16.52
N LYS A 169 5.62 -5.35 -17.69
CA LYS A 169 5.01 -5.72 -18.96
C LYS A 169 5.10 -7.23 -19.16
N GLY A 170 3.98 -7.86 -19.51
CA GLY A 170 3.89 -9.29 -19.78
C GLY A 170 2.77 -9.99 -19.03
N MET A 171 2.53 -11.26 -19.36
CA MET A 171 1.45 -12.08 -18.79
C MET A 171 1.95 -13.12 -17.77
N LYS A 172 3.25 -13.15 -17.45
CA LYS A 172 3.80 -14.08 -16.46
C LYS A 172 3.30 -13.71 -15.07
N SER A 173 3.06 -14.70 -14.22
CA SER A 173 2.55 -14.51 -12.85
C SER A 173 3.40 -13.55 -12.03
N ASP A 174 4.70 -13.59 -12.18
CA ASP A 174 5.66 -12.74 -11.48
C ASP A 174 5.69 -11.27 -11.97
N ALA A 175 4.97 -10.96 -13.06
CA ALA A 175 4.75 -9.59 -13.52
C ALA A 175 3.64 -8.85 -12.76
N PHE A 176 2.93 -9.54 -11.87
CA PHE A 176 1.84 -8.98 -11.08
C PHE A 176 2.24 -8.81 -9.62
N ALA A 177 1.54 -7.92 -8.94
CA ALA A 177 1.58 -7.75 -7.49
C ALA A 177 0.17 -7.91 -6.92
N CYS A 178 0.05 -8.69 -5.84
CA CYS A 178 -1.13 -8.72 -5.02
C CYS A 178 -1.04 -7.60 -3.98
N ILE A 179 -2.13 -6.92 -3.72
CA ILE A 179 -2.22 -5.79 -2.79
C ILE A 179 -3.30 -6.10 -1.77
N MET A 180 -2.99 -5.91 -0.49
CA MET A 180 -3.97 -5.99 0.59
C MET A 180 -4.17 -4.62 1.21
N THR A 181 -5.42 -4.24 1.39
CA THR A 181 -5.81 -2.96 2.00
C THR A 181 -6.64 -3.19 3.25
N ASP A 182 -6.53 -2.30 4.22
CA ASP A 182 -7.43 -2.14 5.34
C ASP A 182 -8.52 -1.16 4.92
N ILE A 183 -9.75 -1.67 4.84
CA ILE A 183 -10.89 -0.89 4.33
C ILE A 183 -11.29 0.20 5.33
N ASP A 184 -11.30 -0.12 6.62
CA ASP A 184 -11.75 0.78 7.68
C ASP A 184 -10.78 1.95 7.85
N ASN A 185 -9.48 1.66 7.96
CA ASN A 185 -8.44 2.66 8.14
C ASN A 185 -7.95 3.30 6.83
N ARG A 186 -8.44 2.83 5.69
CA ARG A 186 -8.14 3.34 4.35
C ARG A 186 -6.64 3.42 4.09
N ARG A 187 -5.96 2.28 4.15
CA ARG A 187 -4.50 2.15 3.97
C ARG A 187 -4.12 0.84 3.28
N VAL A 188 -2.94 0.81 2.70
CA VAL A 188 -2.33 -0.44 2.21
C VAL A 188 -1.68 -1.17 3.39
N LEU A 189 -2.04 -2.44 3.58
CA LEU A 189 -1.45 -3.30 4.61
C LEU A 189 -0.11 -3.86 4.14
N ASP A 190 -0.09 -4.49 2.98
CA ASP A 190 1.14 -4.97 2.34
C ASP A 190 0.95 -5.27 0.85
N VAL A 191 2.06 -5.58 0.19
CA VAL A 191 2.13 -5.94 -1.23
C VAL A 191 3.03 -7.17 -1.39
N ALA A 192 2.60 -8.16 -2.14
CA ALA A 192 3.40 -9.33 -2.49
C ALA A 192 3.47 -9.55 -4.00
N ARG A 193 4.55 -10.18 -4.47
CA ARG A 193 4.74 -10.49 -5.88
C ARG A 193 3.93 -11.71 -6.29
N GLY A 194 3.30 -11.65 -7.48
CA GLY A 194 2.56 -12.74 -8.08
C GLY A 194 1.06 -12.51 -8.11
N ARG A 195 0.33 -13.38 -8.84
CA ARG A 195 -1.13 -13.43 -8.94
C ARG A 195 -1.69 -14.83 -8.70
N THR A 196 -0.96 -15.68 -8.00
CA THR A 196 -1.35 -17.06 -7.71
C THR A 196 -1.87 -17.18 -6.29
N GLY A 197 -2.54 -18.29 -5.95
CA GLY A 197 -2.93 -18.58 -4.57
C GLY A 197 -1.75 -18.52 -3.60
N LYS A 198 -0.55 -18.99 -4.00
CA LYS A 198 0.67 -18.86 -3.19
C LYS A 198 1.07 -17.39 -2.98
N GLY A 199 0.88 -16.53 -3.99
CA GLY A 199 1.10 -15.08 -3.86
C GLY A 199 0.15 -14.45 -2.84
N ALA A 200 -1.14 -14.82 -2.89
CA ALA A 200 -2.14 -14.37 -1.93
C ALA A 200 -1.83 -14.89 -0.51
N GLU A 201 -1.48 -16.16 -0.34
CA GLU A 201 -1.06 -16.71 0.96
C GLU A 201 0.17 -15.97 1.52
N THR A 202 1.16 -15.69 0.69
CA THR A 202 2.35 -14.93 1.09
C THR A 202 1.97 -13.52 1.52
N LEU A 203 1.05 -12.87 0.80
CA LEU A 203 0.57 -11.53 1.14
C LEU A 203 -0.15 -11.52 2.48
N ILE A 204 -1.11 -12.43 2.69
CA ILE A 204 -1.89 -12.53 3.93
C ILE A 204 -0.95 -12.71 5.12
N ASN A 205 0.00 -13.67 5.04
CA ASN A 205 0.95 -13.94 6.12
C ASN A 205 1.96 -12.81 6.38
N LYS A 206 2.23 -11.95 5.39
CA LYS A 206 3.08 -10.76 5.57
C LYS A 206 2.31 -9.57 6.14
N ALA A 207 1.05 -9.44 5.75
CA ALA A 207 0.21 -8.29 6.06
C ALA A 207 -0.43 -8.38 7.45
N LEU A 208 -0.73 -9.61 7.90
CA LEU A 208 -1.50 -9.89 9.10
C LEU A 208 -0.77 -10.92 9.98
N ASP A 209 -0.66 -10.62 11.26
CA ASP A 209 -0.26 -11.61 12.25
C ASP A 209 -1.37 -12.67 12.50
N PRO A 210 -1.10 -13.79 13.18
CA PRO A 210 -2.10 -14.84 13.39
C PRO A 210 -3.36 -14.36 14.14
N PHE A 211 -3.24 -13.40 15.05
CA PHE A 211 -4.38 -12.83 15.75
C PHE A 211 -5.24 -11.99 14.81
N GLN A 212 -4.61 -11.12 14.03
CA GLN A 212 -5.29 -10.32 13.01
C GLN A 212 -5.98 -11.19 11.95
N GLN A 213 -5.34 -12.29 11.50
CA GLN A 213 -5.95 -13.23 10.56
C GLN A 213 -7.27 -13.82 11.09
N TYR A 214 -7.35 -14.09 12.40
CA TYR A 214 -8.57 -14.58 13.04
C TYR A 214 -9.63 -13.48 13.21
N MET A 215 -9.22 -12.23 13.38
CA MET A 215 -10.13 -11.09 13.61
C MET A 215 -10.76 -10.53 12.35
N VAL A 216 -10.22 -10.85 11.15
CA VAL A 216 -10.82 -10.39 9.89
C VAL A 216 -12.20 -11.01 9.69
N CYS A 217 -13.22 -10.17 9.60
CA CYS A 217 -14.63 -10.55 9.42
C CYS A 217 -15.07 -10.56 7.95
N GLY A 218 -14.37 -9.82 7.06
CA GLY A 218 -14.75 -9.79 5.64
C GLY A 218 -13.60 -9.38 4.72
N VAL A 219 -13.61 -9.98 3.52
CA VAL A 219 -12.64 -9.74 2.45
C VAL A 219 -13.34 -9.32 1.17
N ALA A 220 -13.13 -8.09 0.72
CA ALA A 220 -13.58 -7.63 -0.59
C ALA A 220 -12.55 -8.02 -1.66
N MET A 221 -12.98 -8.73 -2.70
CA MET A 221 -12.08 -9.22 -3.75
C MET A 221 -12.82 -9.53 -5.06
N ASP A 222 -12.06 -9.79 -6.12
CA ASP A 222 -12.58 -10.33 -7.36
C ASP A 222 -12.94 -11.81 -7.25
N MET A 223 -13.77 -12.31 -8.17
CA MET A 223 -14.10 -13.74 -8.28
C MET A 223 -12.89 -14.56 -8.77
N SER A 224 -11.83 -14.62 -7.95
CA SER A 224 -10.58 -15.32 -8.23
C SER A 224 -10.48 -16.58 -7.38
N ALA A 225 -10.74 -17.76 -7.95
CA ALA A 225 -10.69 -19.02 -7.22
C ALA A 225 -9.35 -19.31 -6.50
N PRO A 226 -8.15 -18.91 -7.02
CA PRO A 226 -6.91 -19.04 -6.27
C PRO A 226 -6.84 -18.15 -5.02
N PHE A 227 -7.37 -16.93 -5.09
CA PHE A 227 -7.41 -16.00 -3.97
C PHE A 227 -8.42 -16.45 -2.92
N GLU A 228 -9.59 -16.86 -3.36
CA GLU A 228 -10.65 -17.39 -2.51
C GLU A 228 -10.15 -18.58 -1.65
N LYS A 229 -9.43 -19.54 -2.28
CA LYS A 229 -8.81 -20.65 -1.54
C LYS A 229 -7.82 -20.18 -0.49
N ALA A 230 -7.00 -19.15 -0.77
CA ALA A 230 -6.06 -18.60 0.18
C ALA A 230 -6.78 -17.90 1.35
N VAL A 231 -7.86 -17.14 1.06
CA VAL A 231 -8.71 -16.50 2.07
C VAL A 231 -9.34 -17.53 2.99
N HIS A 232 -10.04 -18.51 2.47
CA HIS A 232 -10.67 -19.57 3.30
C HIS A 232 -9.66 -20.36 4.15
N LYS A 233 -8.43 -20.51 3.67
CA LYS A 233 -7.36 -21.21 4.41
C LYS A 233 -6.81 -20.39 5.56
N LEU A 234 -6.60 -19.08 5.37
CA LEU A 234 -5.84 -18.23 6.29
C LEU A 234 -6.71 -17.25 7.09
N LEU A 235 -7.91 -16.96 6.64
CA LEU A 235 -8.87 -16.05 7.28
C LEU A 235 -10.18 -16.78 7.57
N PRO A 236 -10.19 -17.68 8.58
CA PRO A 236 -11.28 -18.64 8.78
C PRO A 236 -12.61 -18.00 9.19
N CYS A 237 -12.58 -16.77 9.73
CA CYS A 237 -13.77 -16.05 10.17
C CYS A 237 -14.29 -15.06 9.11
N ALA A 238 -13.60 -14.93 7.97
CA ALA A 238 -13.91 -13.89 7.01
C ALA A 238 -14.96 -14.33 5.98
N ASP A 239 -15.99 -13.52 5.81
CA ASP A 239 -16.89 -13.61 4.66
C ASP A 239 -16.21 -13.05 3.40
N VAL A 240 -16.24 -13.83 2.31
CA VAL A 240 -15.79 -13.35 1.01
C VAL A 240 -16.88 -12.50 0.39
N VAL A 241 -16.57 -11.28 -0.01
CA VAL A 241 -17.46 -10.33 -0.69
C VAL A 241 -16.92 -10.02 -2.07
N PHE A 242 -17.66 -10.38 -3.10
CA PHE A 242 -17.22 -10.12 -4.47
C PHE A 242 -17.55 -8.69 -4.89
N ASP A 243 -16.58 -8.08 -5.58
CA ASP A 243 -16.66 -6.69 -5.99
C ASP A 243 -17.75 -6.46 -7.04
N LYS A 244 -18.65 -5.52 -6.73
CA LYS A 244 -19.76 -5.11 -7.59
C LYS A 244 -19.29 -4.70 -8.99
N TYR A 245 -18.19 -3.94 -9.09
CA TYR A 245 -17.66 -3.46 -10.37
C TYR A 245 -17.29 -4.62 -11.30
N HIS A 246 -16.63 -5.64 -10.77
CA HIS A 246 -16.25 -6.84 -11.53
C HIS A 246 -17.47 -7.66 -11.95
N ILE A 247 -18.51 -7.73 -11.13
CA ILE A 247 -19.77 -8.39 -11.47
C ILE A 247 -20.46 -7.65 -12.62
N GLU A 248 -20.55 -6.33 -12.56
CA GLU A 248 -21.11 -5.51 -13.65
C GLU A 248 -20.28 -5.61 -14.93
N ALA A 249 -18.95 -5.73 -14.82
CA ALA A 249 -18.07 -5.97 -15.95
C ALA A 249 -18.34 -7.33 -16.63
N HIS A 250 -18.55 -8.41 -15.86
CA HIS A 250 -18.93 -9.71 -16.40
C HIS A 250 -20.28 -9.68 -17.11
N LEU A 251 -21.27 -8.98 -16.55
CA LEU A 251 -22.57 -8.78 -17.22
C LEU A 251 -22.40 -8.00 -18.53
N GLY A 252 -21.60 -6.93 -18.51
CA GLY A 252 -21.25 -6.16 -19.71
C GLY A 252 -20.53 -7.00 -20.76
N GLU A 253 -19.62 -7.89 -20.37
CA GLU A 253 -18.95 -8.83 -21.28
C GLU A 253 -19.94 -9.81 -21.92
N GLY A 254 -20.91 -10.32 -21.17
CA GLY A 254 -21.98 -11.17 -21.69
C GLY A 254 -22.79 -10.46 -22.78
N VAL A 255 -23.14 -9.19 -22.57
CA VAL A 255 -23.85 -8.36 -23.56
C VAL A 255 -22.97 -8.13 -24.80
N ASP A 256 -21.70 -7.72 -24.65
CA ASP A 256 -20.80 -7.42 -25.78
C ASP A 256 -20.50 -8.68 -26.61
N ASN A 257 -20.34 -9.82 -25.99
CA ASN A 257 -20.14 -11.09 -26.70
C ASN A 257 -21.39 -11.52 -27.47
N THR A 258 -22.59 -11.31 -26.93
CA THR A 258 -23.84 -11.49 -27.63
C THR A 258 -23.91 -10.56 -28.85
N ARG A 259 -23.63 -9.28 -28.67
CA ARG A 259 -23.57 -8.27 -29.74
C ARG A 259 -22.58 -8.65 -30.85
N LYS A 260 -21.36 -9.06 -30.48
CA LYS A 260 -20.32 -9.46 -31.44
C LYS A 260 -20.79 -10.62 -32.32
N ASN A 261 -21.45 -11.60 -31.73
CA ASN A 261 -21.98 -12.76 -32.47
C ASN A 261 -23.13 -12.35 -33.39
N GLU A 262 -24.08 -11.58 -32.88
CA GLU A 262 -25.22 -11.10 -33.67
C GLU A 262 -24.77 -10.17 -34.80
N ASN A 263 -23.85 -9.22 -34.52
CA ASN A 263 -23.29 -8.32 -35.55
C ASN A 263 -22.62 -9.09 -36.69
N ARG A 264 -21.90 -10.21 -36.38
CA ARG A 264 -21.29 -11.03 -37.41
C ARG A 264 -22.34 -11.63 -38.36
N VAL A 265 -23.47 -12.10 -37.82
CA VAL A 265 -24.56 -12.65 -38.59
C VAL A 265 -25.28 -11.60 -39.43
N LEU A 266 -25.50 -10.41 -38.86
CA LEU A 266 -26.15 -9.29 -39.53
C LEU A 266 -25.31 -8.75 -40.68
N VAL A 267 -23.99 -8.51 -40.42
CA VAL A 267 -23.07 -8.03 -41.48
C VAL A 267 -22.99 -9.03 -42.67
N ALA A 268 -23.03 -10.32 -42.42
CA ALA A 268 -23.09 -11.32 -43.49
C ALA A 268 -24.36 -11.20 -44.35
N LYS A 269 -25.42 -10.55 -43.82
CA LYS A 269 -26.67 -10.22 -44.50
C LYS A 269 -26.74 -8.76 -44.99
N ASN A 270 -25.61 -8.05 -45.07
CA ASN A 270 -25.51 -6.63 -45.36
C ASN A 270 -26.23 -5.67 -44.38
N ASP A 271 -26.53 -6.14 -43.17
CA ASP A 271 -27.14 -5.35 -42.12
C ASP A 271 -26.05 -4.83 -41.16
N LYS A 272 -25.89 -3.51 -41.09
CA LYS A 272 -24.83 -2.84 -40.30
C LYS A 272 -25.34 -2.22 -39.01
N ARG A 273 -26.55 -2.50 -38.54
CA ARG A 273 -27.18 -1.86 -37.36
C ARG A 273 -26.31 -1.94 -36.09
N LEU A 274 -25.58 -3.04 -35.87
CA LEU A 274 -24.77 -3.24 -34.70
C LEU A 274 -23.28 -2.85 -34.89
N VAL A 275 -22.88 -2.36 -36.06
CA VAL A 275 -21.52 -1.86 -36.30
C VAL A 275 -21.31 -0.63 -35.41
N ASP A 276 -20.16 -0.55 -34.72
CA ASP A 276 -19.75 0.52 -33.80
C ASP A 276 -20.71 0.81 -32.64
N SER A 277 -21.69 -0.09 -32.38
CA SER A 277 -22.71 0.09 -31.34
C SER A 277 -22.28 -0.34 -29.93
N LYS A 278 -21.01 -0.77 -29.69
CA LYS A 278 -20.55 -1.31 -28.41
C LYS A 278 -20.93 -0.42 -27.21
N TYR A 279 -20.64 0.86 -27.29
CA TYR A 279 -20.85 1.78 -26.18
C TYR A 279 -22.31 2.19 -25.97
N LEU A 280 -23.20 1.93 -26.93
CA LEU A 280 -24.64 2.09 -26.73
C LEU A 280 -25.20 1.08 -25.70
N TRP A 281 -24.55 -0.07 -25.54
CA TRP A 281 -25.00 -1.17 -24.69
C TRP A 281 -24.26 -1.24 -23.33
N LEU A 282 -23.05 -0.66 -23.26
CA LEU A 282 -22.19 -0.77 -22.09
C LEU A 282 -22.18 0.48 -21.21
N LYS A 283 -22.44 1.67 -21.78
CA LYS A 283 -22.50 2.92 -20.99
C LYS A 283 -23.83 3.03 -20.24
N GLY A 284 -23.77 3.54 -19.00
CA GLY A 284 -24.96 3.96 -18.26
C GLY A 284 -25.65 5.17 -18.90
N PHE A 285 -26.92 5.36 -18.65
CA PHE A 285 -27.73 6.44 -19.20
C PHE A 285 -27.12 7.83 -18.93
N GLU A 286 -26.60 8.01 -17.73
CA GLU A 286 -25.99 9.26 -17.24
C GLU A 286 -24.74 9.71 -18.02
N HIS A 287 -24.19 8.80 -18.82
CA HIS A 287 -22.96 9.04 -19.62
C HIS A 287 -23.22 8.99 -21.14
N MET A 288 -24.48 9.02 -21.55
CA MET A 288 -24.88 8.98 -22.97
C MET A 288 -25.44 10.33 -23.42
N SER A 289 -25.21 10.67 -24.70
CA SER A 289 -25.90 11.80 -25.32
C SER A 289 -27.34 11.40 -25.70
N ASP A 290 -28.22 12.42 -25.90
CA ASP A 290 -29.62 12.17 -26.29
C ASP A 290 -29.73 11.41 -27.60
N GLU A 291 -28.85 11.69 -28.58
CA GLU A 291 -28.79 10.96 -29.85
C GLU A 291 -28.42 9.47 -29.65
N ALA A 292 -27.48 9.19 -28.74
CA ALA A 292 -27.08 7.83 -28.43
C ALA A 292 -28.22 7.07 -27.74
N ILE A 293 -28.96 7.72 -26.85
CA ILE A 293 -30.16 7.18 -26.20
C ILE A 293 -31.24 6.87 -27.22
N ALA A 294 -31.54 7.81 -28.12
CA ALA A 294 -32.52 7.63 -29.19
C ALA A 294 -32.15 6.47 -30.10
N HIS A 295 -30.90 6.42 -30.57
CA HIS A 295 -30.39 5.33 -31.40
C HIS A 295 -30.49 3.95 -30.71
N ARG A 296 -30.13 3.84 -29.43
CA ARG A 296 -30.30 2.60 -28.68
C ARG A 296 -31.78 2.21 -28.57
N ASN A 297 -32.67 3.16 -28.30
CA ASN A 297 -34.10 2.89 -28.19
C ASN A 297 -34.68 2.38 -29.51
N ASP A 298 -34.21 2.86 -30.67
CA ASP A 298 -34.63 2.36 -31.98
C ASP A 298 -34.10 0.93 -32.22
N LEU A 299 -32.86 0.66 -31.80
CA LEU A 299 -32.33 -0.72 -31.86
C LEU A 299 -33.08 -1.68 -30.95
N LEU A 300 -33.57 -1.25 -29.80
CA LEU A 300 -34.39 -2.10 -28.90
C LEU A 300 -35.72 -2.50 -29.54
N LYS A 301 -36.29 -1.70 -30.42
CA LYS A 301 -37.52 -2.04 -31.19
C LYS A 301 -37.28 -3.14 -32.21
N CYS A 302 -36.02 -3.42 -32.57
CA CYS A 302 -35.66 -4.38 -33.63
C CYS A 302 -35.61 -5.84 -33.18
N ALA A 303 -36.05 -6.18 -31.98
CA ALA A 303 -36.05 -7.54 -31.42
C ALA A 303 -34.69 -8.28 -31.50
N LEU A 304 -33.59 -7.52 -31.37
CA LEU A 304 -32.22 -8.05 -31.40
C LEU A 304 -31.87 -8.84 -30.12
N ASP A 305 -31.09 -9.91 -30.28
CA ASP A 305 -30.56 -10.66 -29.14
C ASP A 305 -29.67 -9.79 -28.24
N THR A 306 -28.96 -8.82 -28.82
CA THR A 306 -28.20 -7.78 -28.09
C THR A 306 -29.11 -6.94 -27.18
N GLY A 307 -30.27 -6.53 -27.67
CA GLY A 307 -31.27 -5.78 -26.89
C GLY A 307 -31.82 -6.61 -25.73
N LYS A 308 -32.09 -7.91 -25.95
CA LYS A 308 -32.53 -8.84 -24.90
C LYS A 308 -31.42 -9.01 -23.84
N ALA A 309 -30.14 -9.19 -24.27
CA ALA A 309 -29.02 -9.34 -23.37
C ALA A 309 -28.83 -8.08 -22.51
N TRP A 310 -28.95 -6.87 -23.11
CA TRP A 310 -28.89 -5.62 -22.38
C TRP A 310 -30.04 -5.49 -21.38
N SER A 311 -31.27 -5.82 -21.73
CA SER A 311 -32.42 -5.81 -20.81
C SER A 311 -32.21 -6.75 -19.63
N LEU A 312 -31.59 -7.91 -19.83
CA LEU A 312 -31.25 -8.83 -18.75
C LEU A 312 -30.15 -8.28 -17.84
N LYS A 313 -29.15 -7.55 -18.40
CA LYS A 313 -28.15 -6.84 -17.61
C LYS A 313 -28.82 -5.76 -16.74
N GLU A 314 -29.69 -4.94 -17.29
CA GLU A 314 -30.40 -3.90 -16.54
C GLU A 314 -31.31 -4.49 -15.45
N LEU A 315 -31.95 -5.63 -15.73
CA LEU A 315 -32.77 -6.37 -14.77
C LEU A 315 -31.97 -6.82 -13.55
N PHE A 316 -30.69 -7.19 -13.72
CA PHE A 316 -29.80 -7.54 -12.61
C PHE A 316 -29.60 -6.38 -11.63
N GLY A 317 -29.75 -5.13 -12.06
CA GLY A 317 -29.66 -3.96 -11.20
C GLY A 317 -30.63 -3.98 -10.00
N TRP A 318 -31.75 -4.73 -10.10
CA TRP A 318 -32.69 -4.92 -8.98
C TRP A 318 -32.10 -5.73 -7.84
N PHE A 319 -31.14 -6.63 -8.13
CA PHE A 319 -30.38 -7.34 -7.11
C PHE A 319 -29.71 -6.36 -6.13
N TRP A 320 -28.95 -5.39 -6.64
CA TRP A 320 -28.26 -4.40 -5.81
C TRP A 320 -29.17 -3.41 -5.11
N LYS A 321 -30.38 -3.20 -5.64
CA LYS A 321 -31.41 -2.31 -5.05
C LYS A 321 -32.28 -3.03 -4.01
N SER A 322 -32.06 -4.31 -3.80
CA SER A 322 -32.80 -5.09 -2.80
C SER A 322 -32.53 -4.58 -1.40
N ARG A 323 -33.58 -4.60 -0.56
CA ARG A 323 -33.51 -4.10 0.81
C ARG A 323 -32.54 -4.88 1.68
N ASP A 324 -32.56 -6.20 1.53
CA ASP A 324 -31.78 -7.15 2.34
C ASP A 324 -31.41 -8.41 1.52
N LYS A 325 -30.63 -9.28 2.15
CA LYS A 325 -30.13 -10.54 1.58
C LYS A 325 -31.26 -11.48 1.09
N TYR A 326 -32.39 -11.50 1.78
CA TYR A 326 -33.54 -12.32 1.40
C TYR A 326 -34.12 -11.87 0.06
N TRP A 327 -34.42 -10.57 -0.08
CA TRP A 327 -34.94 -9.99 -1.31
C TRP A 327 -33.92 -10.01 -2.45
N ALA A 328 -32.63 -9.86 -2.12
CA ALA A 328 -31.56 -10.01 -3.10
C ALA A 328 -31.53 -11.43 -3.68
N LYS A 329 -31.63 -12.46 -2.83
CA LYS A 329 -31.71 -13.85 -3.27
C LYS A 329 -32.93 -14.11 -4.17
N ALA A 330 -34.09 -13.57 -3.80
CA ALA A 330 -35.31 -13.68 -4.62
C ALA A 330 -35.15 -12.97 -5.98
N SER A 331 -34.59 -11.75 -6.00
CA SER A 331 -34.29 -11.00 -7.22
C SER A 331 -33.31 -11.74 -8.12
N PHE A 332 -32.26 -12.35 -7.53
CA PHE A 332 -31.31 -13.17 -8.27
C PHE A 332 -31.97 -14.38 -8.89
N THR A 333 -32.81 -15.09 -8.15
CA THR A 333 -33.51 -16.29 -8.63
C THR A 333 -34.41 -15.94 -9.82
N PHE A 334 -35.21 -14.88 -9.70
CA PHE A 334 -36.03 -14.39 -10.79
C PHE A 334 -35.19 -14.03 -12.02
N TRP A 335 -34.12 -13.23 -11.84
CA TRP A 335 -33.24 -12.85 -12.93
C TRP A 335 -32.60 -14.07 -13.60
N TYR A 336 -32.10 -15.02 -12.82
CA TYR A 336 -31.47 -16.24 -13.31
C TYR A 336 -32.43 -17.05 -14.21
N GLU A 337 -33.68 -17.19 -13.79
CA GLU A 337 -34.73 -17.88 -14.61
C GLU A 337 -34.97 -17.14 -15.93
N GLN A 338 -35.02 -15.79 -15.92
CA GLN A 338 -35.21 -15.04 -17.16
C GLN A 338 -34.01 -15.23 -18.12
N VAL A 339 -32.78 -15.23 -17.57
CA VAL A 339 -31.59 -15.52 -18.38
C VAL A 339 -31.63 -16.92 -18.98
N MET A 340 -32.00 -17.93 -18.21
CA MET A 340 -32.08 -19.30 -18.70
C MET A 340 -33.17 -19.44 -19.80
N LYS A 341 -34.33 -18.81 -19.63
CA LYS A 341 -35.41 -18.78 -20.63
C LYS A 341 -35.03 -18.03 -21.92
N SER A 342 -34.07 -17.10 -21.85
CA SER A 342 -33.65 -16.29 -23.01
C SER A 342 -32.95 -17.12 -24.12
N GLY A 343 -32.29 -18.21 -23.74
CA GLY A 343 -31.47 -19.03 -24.64
C GLY A 343 -30.13 -18.36 -25.05
N LEU A 344 -29.78 -17.16 -24.51
CA LEU A 344 -28.59 -16.39 -24.86
C LEU A 344 -27.35 -17.01 -24.24
N LYS A 345 -26.56 -17.75 -25.01
CA LYS A 345 -25.40 -18.53 -24.52
C LYS A 345 -24.41 -17.74 -23.65
N HIS A 346 -24.11 -16.52 -24.04
CA HIS A 346 -23.17 -15.71 -23.31
C HIS A 346 -23.71 -15.19 -21.97
N MET A 347 -25.00 -14.84 -21.93
CA MET A 347 -25.67 -14.44 -20.69
C MET A 347 -25.87 -15.64 -19.74
N ILE A 348 -26.22 -16.83 -20.29
CA ILE A 348 -26.33 -18.07 -19.51
C ILE A 348 -24.96 -18.42 -18.85
N LYS A 349 -23.85 -18.26 -19.59
CA LYS A 349 -22.51 -18.46 -19.01
C LYS A 349 -22.25 -17.55 -17.82
N VAL A 350 -22.54 -16.26 -17.97
CA VAL A 350 -22.40 -15.28 -16.88
C VAL A 350 -23.31 -15.65 -15.70
N ALA A 351 -24.57 -15.97 -15.96
CA ALA A 351 -25.53 -16.33 -14.91
C ALA A 351 -25.09 -17.56 -14.11
N ASN A 352 -24.54 -18.59 -14.76
CA ASN A 352 -24.00 -19.75 -14.06
C ASN A 352 -22.79 -19.37 -13.19
N THR A 353 -21.85 -18.56 -13.71
CA THR A 353 -20.73 -18.06 -12.92
C THR A 353 -21.22 -17.30 -11.68
N LEU A 354 -22.19 -16.38 -11.83
CA LEU A 354 -22.72 -15.63 -10.69
C LEU A 354 -23.50 -16.52 -9.71
N LYS A 355 -24.16 -17.58 -10.19
CA LYS A 355 -24.83 -18.57 -9.34
C LYS A 355 -23.84 -19.33 -8.46
N ASP A 356 -22.73 -19.77 -9.04
CA ASP A 356 -21.68 -20.50 -8.31
C ASP A 356 -21.04 -19.63 -7.22
N HIS A 357 -21.02 -18.30 -7.41
CA HIS A 357 -20.45 -17.31 -6.48
C HIS A 357 -21.53 -16.53 -5.71
N LEU A 358 -22.80 -16.99 -5.71
CA LEU A 358 -23.92 -16.23 -5.14
C LEU A 358 -23.74 -15.92 -3.63
N TYR A 359 -23.06 -16.78 -2.88
CA TYR A 359 -22.79 -16.57 -1.47
C TYR A 359 -22.02 -15.26 -1.23
N GLY A 360 -20.97 -14.97 -2.01
CA GLY A 360 -20.16 -13.75 -1.88
C GLY A 360 -20.87 -12.49 -2.40
N LEU A 361 -21.80 -12.63 -3.37
CA LEU A 361 -22.69 -11.53 -3.76
C LEU A 361 -23.66 -11.17 -2.63
N LEU A 362 -24.19 -12.19 -1.95
CA LEU A 362 -25.12 -12.01 -0.84
C LEU A 362 -24.44 -11.49 0.42
N ALA A 363 -23.18 -11.82 0.67
CA ALA A 363 -22.39 -11.33 1.80
C ALA A 363 -22.25 -9.79 1.79
N TRP A 364 -22.32 -9.14 0.61
CA TRP A 364 -22.33 -7.69 0.53
C TRP A 364 -23.50 -7.05 1.30
N PHE A 365 -24.65 -7.72 1.39
CA PHE A 365 -25.81 -7.18 2.10
C PHE A 365 -25.63 -7.16 3.62
N ASP A 366 -24.78 -8.01 4.16
CA ASP A 366 -24.46 -8.08 5.58
C ASP A 366 -23.33 -7.09 5.94
N THR A 367 -22.30 -6.99 5.11
CA THR A 367 -21.06 -6.23 5.41
C THR A 367 -21.03 -4.84 4.80
N ARG A 368 -21.66 -4.64 3.64
CA ARG A 368 -21.63 -3.41 2.83
C ARG A 368 -20.23 -2.98 2.36
N ILE A 369 -19.22 -3.84 2.48
CA ILE A 369 -17.87 -3.56 1.99
C ILE A 369 -17.81 -3.69 0.47
N ASN A 370 -16.85 -3.00 -0.13
CA ASN A 370 -16.54 -3.09 -1.56
C ASN A 370 -15.03 -2.89 -1.79
N ASN A 371 -14.57 -3.15 -2.99
CA ASN A 371 -13.16 -3.05 -3.36
C ASN A 371 -12.76 -1.67 -3.92
N ALA A 372 -13.67 -0.68 -3.91
CA ALA A 372 -13.41 0.64 -4.49
C ALA A 372 -12.20 1.36 -3.88
N LEU A 373 -11.94 1.13 -2.58
CA LEU A 373 -10.75 1.66 -1.91
C LEU A 373 -9.47 1.08 -2.51
N THR A 374 -9.44 -0.24 -2.72
CA THR A 374 -8.27 -0.93 -3.29
C THR A 374 -8.03 -0.48 -4.74
N GLU A 375 -9.10 -0.27 -5.52
CA GLU A 375 -9.00 0.33 -6.86
C GLU A 375 -8.43 1.76 -6.82
N GLY A 376 -8.82 2.58 -5.85
CA GLY A 376 -8.25 3.90 -5.62
C GLY A 376 -6.74 3.84 -5.34
N PHE A 377 -6.30 2.90 -4.51
CA PHE A 377 -4.87 2.66 -4.28
C PHE A 377 -4.15 2.15 -5.53
N ASN A 378 -4.78 1.32 -6.34
CA ASN A 378 -4.21 0.89 -7.61
C ASN A 378 -3.88 2.07 -8.54
N THR A 379 -4.73 3.08 -8.58
CA THR A 379 -4.49 4.32 -9.33
C THR A 379 -3.29 5.08 -8.75
N THR A 380 -3.21 5.25 -7.45
CA THR A 380 -2.07 5.88 -6.75
C THR A 380 -0.77 5.14 -7.01
N ILE A 381 -0.78 3.80 -6.90
CA ILE A 381 0.38 2.94 -7.14
C ILE A 381 0.86 3.06 -8.61
N GLN A 382 -0.06 3.13 -9.57
CA GLN A 382 0.30 3.35 -10.97
C GLN A 382 0.95 4.73 -11.18
N ALA A 383 0.45 5.77 -10.51
CA ALA A 383 1.06 7.10 -10.56
C ALA A 383 2.47 7.10 -9.96
N LEU A 384 2.69 6.48 -8.79
CA LEU A 384 4.01 6.32 -8.17
C LEU A 384 4.99 5.58 -9.11
N LYS A 385 4.52 4.51 -9.75
CA LYS A 385 5.30 3.74 -10.74
C LYS A 385 5.65 4.57 -11.97
N ALA A 386 4.70 5.34 -12.49
CA ALA A 386 4.90 6.19 -13.68
C ALA A 386 5.92 7.31 -13.40
N THR A 387 5.82 7.97 -12.25
CA THR A 387 6.75 9.03 -11.81
C THR A 387 8.18 8.50 -11.69
N ALA A 388 8.35 7.27 -11.22
CA ALA A 388 9.66 6.62 -11.12
C ALA A 388 10.16 6.01 -12.44
N LYS A 389 9.39 6.08 -13.54
CA LYS A 389 9.65 5.39 -14.80
C LYS A 389 9.79 3.87 -14.65
N GLY A 390 9.15 3.29 -13.62
CA GLY A 390 9.18 1.88 -13.26
C GLY A 390 10.18 1.54 -12.16
N TYR A 391 10.03 0.33 -11.62
CA TYR A 391 10.91 -0.24 -10.57
C TYR A 391 11.49 -1.55 -11.08
N ARG A 392 12.82 -1.71 -10.99
CA ARG A 392 13.51 -2.96 -11.31
C ARG A 392 13.44 -3.95 -10.16
N ASN A 393 13.46 -3.44 -8.93
CA ASN A 393 13.39 -4.23 -7.70
C ASN A 393 12.00 -4.11 -7.09
N PHE A 394 11.35 -5.25 -6.84
CA PHE A 394 10.02 -5.31 -6.25
C PHE A 394 9.99 -4.80 -4.81
N GLU A 395 11.02 -5.11 -4.00
CA GLU A 395 11.08 -4.66 -2.60
C GLU A 395 11.17 -3.13 -2.51
N ASN A 396 11.85 -2.48 -3.45
CA ASN A 396 11.86 -1.02 -3.51
C ASN A 396 10.45 -0.46 -3.85
N LEU A 397 9.71 -1.11 -4.74
CA LEU A 397 8.32 -0.73 -5.02
C LEU A 397 7.44 -0.94 -3.79
N ARG A 398 7.56 -2.09 -3.12
CA ARG A 398 6.82 -2.39 -1.88
C ARG A 398 7.08 -1.31 -0.82
N THR A 399 8.36 -0.97 -0.59
CA THR A 399 8.76 0.11 0.33
C THR A 399 8.08 1.43 -0.02
N VAL A 400 8.10 1.83 -1.30
CA VAL A 400 7.47 3.08 -1.75
C VAL A 400 5.95 3.05 -1.57
N ILE A 401 5.29 1.95 -1.89
CA ILE A 401 3.84 1.79 -1.69
C ILE A 401 3.49 1.94 -0.20
N LEU A 402 4.19 1.22 0.68
CA LEU A 402 3.95 1.27 2.11
C LEU A 402 4.27 2.65 2.71
N PHE A 403 5.31 3.31 2.22
CA PHE A 403 5.70 4.66 2.66
C PHE A 403 4.60 5.69 2.38
N TYR A 404 4.00 5.66 1.18
CA TYR A 404 2.98 6.65 0.77
C TYR A 404 1.55 6.23 1.07
N CYS A 405 1.24 4.94 1.04
CA CYS A 405 -0.12 4.42 1.15
C CYS A 405 -0.39 3.63 2.44
N GLY A 406 0.65 3.30 3.21
CA GLY A 406 0.53 2.45 4.41
C GLY A 406 0.02 3.17 5.65
N LYS A 407 -0.01 4.51 5.67
CA LYS A 407 -0.33 5.33 6.87
C LYS A 407 0.43 4.91 8.11
N LEU A 408 1.69 4.51 7.94
CA LEU A 408 2.55 4.02 9.00
C LEU A 408 3.08 5.16 9.88
N ASP A 409 3.22 4.90 11.18
CA ASP A 409 3.98 5.76 12.09
C ASP A 409 5.48 5.48 11.91
N MET A 410 6.08 6.25 11.00
CA MET A 410 7.45 6.06 10.52
C MET A 410 8.49 6.92 11.24
N ARG A 411 8.06 7.89 12.08
CA ARG A 411 9.01 8.80 12.76
C ARG A 411 9.90 8.04 13.74
N PRO A 412 11.21 8.34 13.79
CA PRO A 412 12.09 7.76 14.80
C PRO A 412 11.65 8.19 16.21
N ASP A 413 11.86 7.31 17.19
CA ASP A 413 11.69 7.67 18.59
C ASP A 413 12.83 8.59 18.96
N PHE A 414 12.48 9.80 19.37
CA PHE A 414 13.45 10.69 20.00
C PHE A 414 13.65 10.15 21.42
N VAL A 415 14.84 9.65 21.71
CA VAL A 415 15.22 9.36 23.08
C VAL A 415 15.06 10.69 23.82
N ARG A 416 14.06 10.78 24.69
CA ARG A 416 13.90 11.87 25.64
C ARG A 416 15.05 11.75 26.63
N VAL A 417 16.18 12.34 26.27
CA VAL A 417 17.25 12.54 27.25
C VAL A 417 16.72 13.55 28.27
N GLY A 418 16.34 13.02 29.45
CA GLY A 418 16.11 13.76 30.67
C GLY A 418 15.35 15.08 30.53
N SER A 419 14.02 15.03 30.30
CA SER A 419 13.15 16.13 30.61
C SER A 419 11.89 15.62 31.29
N THR A 420 11.93 15.41 32.57
CA THR A 420 10.85 15.82 33.46
C THR A 420 10.69 17.33 33.24
N ILE A 421 9.80 17.70 32.33
CA ILE A 421 9.17 19.00 32.36
C ILE A 421 7.84 18.76 33.07
N GLU A 422 7.76 19.18 34.32
CA GLU A 422 6.53 19.40 35.05
C GLU A 422 5.61 20.36 34.30
#